data_68d7f72312f4b9896caaa83759b9c80f
#
_entry.id   68d7f72312f4b9896caaa83759b9c80f
#
_cell.length_a   1.000
_cell.length_b   1.000
_cell.length_c   1.000
_cell.angle_alpha   90.00
_cell.angle_beta   90.00
_cell.angle_gamma   90.00
#
_symmetry.space_group_name_H-M   'P 1'
#
loop_
_entity.id
_entity.type
_entity.pdbx_description
1 polymer ?
#
loop_
_entity_poly.entity_id
_entity_poly.type
_entity_poly.pdbx_seq_one_letter_code
_entity_poly.pdbx_strand_id
1 'polypeptide(L)'
;MTLYPKLILDALATVRYPSTGKNLVEAEMVADNMRIDGMKVSFSLTFEKPTDPFMKSMVKAAETAIHTYVSPEVEVVITTESRQAARPEVGKLLPQVKNVIGVSSGKGGVGKSTVAANLAVSLAKLGYKVGLLDADIFGPSVPKMFQVEDARPVAENIGGRDLIVPIEKYGIKLLSIGFFVDPDQATLWRGGMASNALKQLIGDADWGELDYFLIDLPPGTSDIHLTVVQTLALTGAIVVSTPQAVALADARKGINMFTNDKVNVPILGLVENMAWFTPAELPENKYYIFGKEGAKRLAEKMNVPLLGQIPIVQSICESGDKGTPVALDENTVTGRAFLQLAAAVVRQVDRRNMEMAPTRIVEVHK
;
A
#
# COMPACT_ATOMS: atom_id res chain seq x y z
N MET A 1 -41.34 -37.71 -7.29
CA MET A 1 -40.41 -37.50 -8.42
C MET A 1 -39.02 -37.72 -7.92
N THR A 2 -38.17 -38.46 -8.63
CA THR A 2 -36.77 -38.66 -8.22
C THR A 2 -35.89 -37.68 -8.99
N LEU A 3 -35.21 -36.80 -8.28
CA LEU A 3 -34.25 -35.86 -8.90
C LEU A 3 -32.90 -36.56 -9.21
N TYR A 4 -32.32 -36.24 -10.35
CA TYR A 4 -31.00 -36.70 -10.74
C TYR A 4 -30.25 -35.61 -11.54
N PRO A 5 -28.90 -35.60 -11.55
CA PRO A 5 -28.11 -34.49 -12.08
C PRO A 5 -28.43 -34.10 -13.54
N LYS A 6 -28.67 -35.07 -14.42
CA LYS A 6 -28.99 -34.79 -15.82
C LYS A 6 -30.28 -33.97 -15.98
N LEU A 7 -31.31 -34.24 -15.17
CA LEU A 7 -32.58 -33.50 -15.19
C LEU A 7 -32.36 -32.01 -14.85
N ILE A 8 -31.50 -31.74 -13.88
CA ILE A 8 -31.14 -30.37 -13.49
C ILE A 8 -30.31 -29.69 -14.58
N LEU A 9 -29.33 -30.39 -15.17
CA LEU A 9 -28.51 -29.85 -16.26
C LEU A 9 -29.36 -29.56 -17.51
N ASP A 10 -30.32 -30.39 -17.86
CA ASP A 10 -31.22 -30.16 -18.98
C ASP A 10 -32.08 -28.88 -18.76
N ALA A 11 -32.55 -28.65 -17.52
CA ALA A 11 -33.20 -27.39 -17.18
C ALA A 11 -32.27 -26.18 -17.28
N LEU A 12 -31.01 -26.27 -16.78
CA LEU A 12 -30.03 -25.21 -16.85
C LEU A 12 -29.54 -24.92 -18.28
N ALA A 13 -29.62 -25.91 -19.20
CA ALA A 13 -29.34 -25.72 -20.62
C ALA A 13 -30.34 -24.78 -21.33
N THR A 14 -31.47 -24.47 -20.71
CA THR A 14 -32.41 -23.48 -21.26
C THR A 14 -32.02 -22.03 -20.95
N VAL A 15 -31.12 -21.81 -19.98
CA VAL A 15 -30.69 -20.48 -19.55
C VAL A 15 -29.47 -20.04 -20.34
N ARG A 16 -29.57 -18.93 -21.05
CA ARG A 16 -28.48 -18.38 -21.87
C ARG A 16 -27.75 -17.28 -21.13
N TYR A 17 -26.41 -17.35 -21.15
CA TYR A 17 -25.56 -16.32 -20.59
C TYR A 17 -25.41 -15.15 -21.57
N PRO A 18 -25.84 -13.91 -21.22
CA PRO A 18 -25.92 -12.79 -22.15
C PRO A 18 -24.60 -12.40 -22.80
N SER A 19 -23.49 -12.57 -22.08
CA SER A 19 -22.16 -12.17 -22.56
C SER A 19 -21.65 -13.01 -23.74
N THR A 20 -22.03 -14.32 -23.80
CA THR A 20 -21.53 -15.26 -24.82
C THR A 20 -22.62 -15.82 -25.72
N GLY A 21 -23.90 -15.69 -25.33
CA GLY A 21 -25.04 -16.32 -25.97
C GLY A 21 -25.13 -17.84 -25.80
N LYS A 22 -24.13 -18.50 -25.21
CA LYS A 22 -24.13 -19.93 -24.87
C LYS A 22 -25.04 -20.18 -23.65
N ASN A 23 -25.56 -21.41 -23.51
CA ASN A 23 -26.26 -21.77 -22.29
C ASN A 23 -25.30 -22.05 -21.12
N LEU A 24 -25.80 -22.13 -19.88
CA LEU A 24 -24.98 -22.31 -18.68
C LEU A 24 -24.13 -23.59 -18.68
N VAL A 25 -24.61 -24.65 -19.33
CA VAL A 25 -23.89 -25.93 -19.45
C VAL A 25 -22.81 -25.85 -20.53
N GLU A 26 -23.13 -25.34 -21.74
CA GLU A 26 -22.18 -25.12 -22.84
C GLU A 26 -21.09 -24.11 -22.49
N ALA A 27 -21.38 -23.16 -21.60
CA ALA A 27 -20.43 -22.17 -21.11
C ALA A 27 -19.59 -22.71 -19.93
N GLU A 28 -19.78 -23.99 -19.56
CA GLU A 28 -19.09 -24.61 -18.41
C GLU A 28 -19.22 -23.81 -17.11
N MET A 29 -20.38 -23.16 -16.93
CA MET A 29 -20.63 -22.34 -15.74
C MET A 29 -21.18 -23.13 -14.57
N VAL A 30 -21.62 -24.37 -14.75
CA VAL A 30 -22.12 -25.23 -13.67
C VAL A 30 -20.94 -26.05 -13.13
N ALA A 31 -20.60 -25.84 -11.85
CA ALA A 31 -19.51 -26.57 -11.21
C ALA A 31 -19.86 -28.05 -10.94
N ASP A 32 -18.83 -28.90 -10.90
CA ASP A 32 -18.98 -30.35 -10.65
C ASP A 32 -19.31 -30.70 -9.16
N ASN A 33 -19.81 -29.73 -8.41
CA ASN A 33 -20.12 -29.89 -6.99
C ASN A 33 -21.63 -30.05 -6.71
N MET A 34 -22.41 -30.43 -7.72
CA MET A 34 -23.86 -30.61 -7.59
C MET A 34 -24.20 -31.74 -6.59
N ARG A 35 -25.03 -31.42 -5.62
CA ARG A 35 -25.58 -32.39 -4.65
C ARG A 35 -27.09 -32.38 -4.67
N ILE A 36 -27.67 -33.56 -4.63
CA ILE A 36 -29.12 -33.76 -4.58
C ILE A 36 -29.45 -34.57 -3.33
N ASP A 37 -30.28 -34.02 -2.49
CA ASP A 37 -30.77 -34.66 -1.27
C ASP A 37 -32.31 -34.54 -1.21
N GLY A 38 -32.98 -35.62 -1.58
CA GLY A 38 -34.45 -35.63 -1.73
C GLY A 38 -34.94 -34.61 -2.76
N MET A 39 -35.64 -33.59 -2.31
CA MET A 39 -36.13 -32.47 -3.14
C MET A 39 -35.23 -31.21 -3.08
N LYS A 40 -34.08 -31.32 -2.47
CA LYS A 40 -33.10 -30.22 -2.37
C LYS A 40 -31.94 -30.42 -3.35
N VAL A 41 -31.62 -29.36 -4.13
CA VAL A 41 -30.51 -29.34 -5.07
C VAL A 41 -29.60 -28.19 -4.71
N SER A 42 -28.31 -28.48 -4.56
CA SER A 42 -27.26 -27.45 -4.32
C SER A 42 -26.13 -27.59 -5.33
N PHE A 43 -25.69 -26.46 -5.89
CA PHE A 43 -24.55 -26.40 -6.81
C PHE A 43 -23.99 -24.98 -6.89
N SER A 44 -22.80 -24.82 -7.50
CA SER A 44 -22.19 -23.52 -7.76
C SER A 44 -22.28 -23.13 -9.24
N LEU A 45 -22.49 -21.83 -9.48
CA LEU A 45 -22.28 -21.21 -10.79
C LEU A 45 -20.95 -20.49 -10.80
N THR A 46 -20.08 -20.85 -11.76
CA THR A 46 -18.74 -20.29 -11.91
C THR A 46 -18.74 -19.20 -12.97
N PHE A 47 -18.31 -18.00 -12.61
CA PHE A 47 -18.19 -16.84 -13.46
C PHE A 47 -16.72 -16.54 -13.77
N GLU A 48 -16.43 -15.85 -14.88
CA GLU A 48 -15.05 -15.44 -15.20
C GLU A 48 -14.51 -14.41 -14.20
N LYS A 49 -15.35 -13.47 -13.76
CA LYS A 49 -14.98 -12.37 -12.86
C LYS A 49 -15.88 -12.34 -11.63
N PRO A 50 -15.33 -12.00 -10.45
CA PRO A 50 -16.12 -11.88 -9.22
C PRO A 50 -17.13 -10.71 -9.24
N THR A 51 -16.98 -9.77 -10.17
CA THR A 51 -17.84 -8.60 -10.36
C THR A 51 -18.68 -8.70 -11.64
N ASP A 52 -19.04 -9.92 -12.04
CA ASP A 52 -19.87 -10.10 -13.24
C ASP A 52 -21.24 -9.45 -13.06
N PRO A 53 -21.67 -8.53 -13.95
CA PRO A 53 -22.93 -7.80 -13.80
C PRO A 53 -24.16 -8.70 -13.92
N PHE A 54 -24.02 -9.87 -14.55
CA PHE A 54 -25.12 -10.82 -14.76
C PHE A 54 -25.25 -11.87 -13.64
N MET A 55 -24.35 -11.90 -12.65
CA MET A 55 -24.30 -12.93 -11.62
C MET A 55 -25.66 -13.14 -10.93
N LYS A 56 -26.26 -12.06 -10.41
CA LYS A 56 -27.57 -12.13 -9.72
C LYS A 56 -28.70 -12.56 -10.65
N SER A 57 -28.70 -12.09 -11.89
CA SER A 57 -29.73 -12.43 -12.86
C SER A 57 -29.62 -13.88 -13.32
N MET A 58 -28.40 -14.41 -13.45
CA MET A 58 -28.16 -15.81 -13.83
C MET A 58 -28.56 -16.77 -12.71
N VAL A 59 -28.26 -16.46 -11.46
CA VAL A 59 -28.72 -17.26 -10.30
C VAL A 59 -30.26 -17.34 -10.32
N LYS A 60 -30.95 -16.22 -10.46
CA LYS A 60 -32.41 -16.18 -10.50
C LYS A 60 -32.97 -16.89 -11.73
N ALA A 61 -32.35 -16.77 -12.89
CA ALA A 61 -32.78 -17.48 -14.10
C ALA A 61 -32.57 -18.98 -13.98
N ALA A 62 -31.50 -19.45 -13.38
CA ALA A 62 -31.23 -20.87 -13.13
C ALA A 62 -32.27 -21.46 -12.14
N GLU A 63 -32.57 -20.75 -11.05
CA GLU A 63 -33.62 -21.14 -10.10
C GLU A 63 -34.99 -21.22 -10.78
N THR A 64 -35.36 -20.21 -11.56
CA THR A 64 -36.60 -20.17 -12.32
C THR A 64 -36.71 -21.34 -13.31
N ALA A 65 -35.62 -21.66 -14.01
CA ALA A 65 -35.56 -22.75 -14.98
C ALA A 65 -35.79 -24.11 -14.27
N ILE A 66 -35.17 -24.35 -13.13
CA ILE A 66 -35.40 -25.57 -12.34
C ILE A 66 -36.86 -25.68 -11.87
N HIS A 67 -37.42 -24.59 -11.34
CA HIS A 67 -38.83 -24.60 -10.92
C HIS A 67 -39.79 -24.80 -12.08
N THR A 68 -39.48 -24.29 -13.27
CA THR A 68 -40.35 -24.40 -14.46
C THR A 68 -40.26 -25.76 -15.13
N TYR A 69 -39.06 -26.31 -15.30
CA TYR A 69 -38.84 -27.51 -16.11
C TYR A 69 -38.68 -28.79 -15.29
N VAL A 70 -38.46 -28.66 -13.97
CA VAL A 70 -38.33 -29.82 -13.07
C VAL A 70 -39.55 -29.90 -12.11
N SER A 71 -39.61 -29.00 -11.13
CA SER A 71 -40.75 -28.89 -10.21
C SER A 71 -40.67 -27.62 -9.35
N PRO A 72 -41.78 -26.92 -9.08
CA PRO A 72 -41.80 -25.78 -8.18
C PRO A 72 -41.52 -26.15 -6.71
N GLU A 73 -41.60 -27.45 -6.35
CA GLU A 73 -41.33 -27.93 -5.00
C GLU A 73 -39.83 -28.19 -4.72
N VAL A 74 -38.95 -28.03 -5.72
CA VAL A 74 -37.50 -28.22 -5.54
C VAL A 74 -36.92 -27.06 -4.77
N GLU A 75 -36.28 -27.35 -3.63
CA GLU A 75 -35.46 -26.37 -2.92
C GLU A 75 -34.10 -26.20 -3.64
N VAL A 76 -33.86 -25.03 -4.21
CA VAL A 76 -32.64 -24.75 -4.99
C VAL A 76 -31.72 -23.87 -4.18
N VAL A 77 -30.45 -24.31 -3.99
CA VAL A 77 -29.40 -23.56 -3.32
C VAL A 77 -28.25 -23.35 -4.33
N ILE A 78 -28.11 -22.14 -4.84
CA ILE A 78 -27.06 -21.79 -5.81
C ILE A 78 -26.04 -20.89 -5.13
N THR A 79 -24.78 -21.33 -5.10
CA THR A 79 -23.65 -20.51 -4.71
C THR A 79 -22.93 -19.99 -5.96
N THR A 80 -22.18 -18.90 -5.84
CA THR A 80 -21.43 -18.34 -6.95
C THR A 80 -19.94 -18.40 -6.67
N GLU A 81 -19.19 -18.86 -7.64
CA GLU A 81 -17.72 -18.94 -7.63
C GLU A 81 -17.15 -18.14 -8.80
N SER A 82 -15.87 -17.76 -8.73
CA SER A 82 -15.18 -17.05 -9.80
C SER A 82 -13.90 -17.79 -10.18
N ARG A 83 -13.66 -17.95 -11.50
CA ARG A 83 -12.40 -18.50 -12.02
C ARG A 83 -11.21 -17.58 -11.75
N GLN A 84 -11.43 -16.26 -11.77
CA GLN A 84 -10.44 -15.31 -11.27
C GLN A 84 -10.59 -15.21 -9.75
N ALA A 85 -9.49 -15.45 -9.02
CA ALA A 85 -9.48 -15.20 -7.59
C ALA A 85 -10.02 -13.79 -7.33
N ALA A 86 -10.97 -13.67 -6.40
CA ALA A 86 -11.50 -12.37 -6.03
C ALA A 86 -10.33 -11.46 -5.64
N ARG A 87 -10.18 -10.30 -6.31
CA ARG A 87 -9.28 -9.27 -5.81
C ARG A 87 -9.73 -8.99 -4.38
N PRO A 88 -8.79 -8.93 -3.41
CA PRO A 88 -9.16 -8.60 -2.04
C PRO A 88 -10.00 -7.33 -2.06
N GLU A 89 -11.08 -7.32 -1.26
CA GLU A 89 -11.86 -6.10 -1.06
C GLU A 89 -10.89 -4.97 -0.73
N VAL A 90 -11.08 -3.79 -1.33
CA VAL A 90 -10.18 -2.63 -1.19
C VAL A 90 -9.87 -2.29 0.27
N GLY A 91 -10.72 -2.69 1.22
CA GLY A 91 -10.52 -2.57 2.67
C GLY A 91 -9.62 -3.61 3.34
N LYS A 92 -9.14 -4.62 2.61
CA LYS A 92 -8.35 -5.73 3.17
C LYS A 92 -7.04 -5.97 2.42
N LEU A 93 -6.55 -4.99 1.67
CA LEU A 93 -5.20 -5.04 1.14
C LEU A 93 -4.22 -5.03 2.32
N LEU A 94 -3.24 -5.92 2.29
CA LEU A 94 -2.23 -6.09 3.33
C LEU A 94 -2.78 -6.48 4.72
N PRO A 95 -3.65 -7.50 4.85
CA PRO A 95 -4.25 -7.89 6.14
C PRO A 95 -3.20 -8.39 7.15
N GLN A 96 -2.01 -8.80 6.69
CA GLN A 96 -0.90 -9.28 7.51
C GLN A 96 0.09 -8.18 7.92
N VAL A 97 -0.17 -6.91 7.55
CA VAL A 97 0.65 -5.75 7.91
C VAL A 97 0.05 -5.07 9.13
N LYS A 98 0.85 -4.90 10.20
CA LYS A 98 0.37 -4.31 11.46
C LYS A 98 0.22 -2.80 11.38
N ASN A 99 1.22 -2.11 10.82
CA ASN A 99 1.26 -0.65 10.77
C ASN A 99 1.67 -0.16 9.38
N VAL A 100 0.84 0.69 8.78
CA VAL A 100 1.10 1.33 7.49
C VAL A 100 1.35 2.82 7.72
N ILE A 101 2.53 3.30 7.33
CA ILE A 101 2.97 4.67 7.60
C ILE A 101 3.31 5.38 6.28
N GLY A 102 2.63 6.48 6.00
CA GLY A 102 3.00 7.37 4.91
C GLY A 102 4.14 8.32 5.31
N VAL A 103 5.22 8.36 4.53
CA VAL A 103 6.28 9.37 4.67
C VAL A 103 6.06 10.43 3.59
N SER A 104 5.76 11.64 4.02
CA SER A 104 5.35 12.74 3.14
C SER A 104 6.22 13.99 3.36
N SER A 105 6.20 14.89 2.40
CA SER A 105 6.81 16.22 2.54
C SER A 105 5.99 17.27 1.78
N GLY A 106 6.01 18.50 2.26
CA GLY A 106 5.29 19.61 1.60
C GLY A 106 5.92 20.04 0.27
N LYS A 107 7.21 19.77 0.06
CA LYS A 107 7.94 20.13 -1.18
C LYS A 107 9.09 19.15 -1.44
N GLY A 108 9.59 19.13 -2.68
CA GLY A 108 10.78 18.38 -3.06
C GLY A 108 12.06 18.92 -2.44
N GLY A 109 13.11 18.08 -2.39
CA GLY A 109 14.45 18.47 -1.95
C GLY A 109 14.65 18.55 -0.43
N VAL A 110 13.68 18.19 0.40
CA VAL A 110 13.82 18.17 1.86
C VAL A 110 14.43 16.88 2.41
N GLY A 111 14.75 15.91 1.54
CA GLY A 111 15.33 14.62 1.92
C GLY A 111 14.32 13.59 2.43
N LYS A 112 13.06 13.67 1.98
CA LYS A 112 11.98 12.75 2.33
C LYS A 112 12.37 11.28 2.12
N SER A 113 12.81 10.91 0.92
CA SER A 113 13.19 9.54 0.57
C SER A 113 14.41 9.05 1.34
N THR A 114 15.38 9.94 1.62
CA THR A 114 16.51 9.63 2.51
C THR A 114 16.04 9.29 3.93
N VAL A 115 15.07 10.05 4.44
CA VAL A 115 14.48 9.75 5.75
C VAL A 115 13.70 8.44 5.71
N ALA A 116 12.88 8.20 4.69
CA ALA A 116 12.11 6.95 4.55
C ALA A 116 13.01 5.72 4.48
N ALA A 117 14.06 5.76 3.64
CA ALA A 117 15.02 4.67 3.47
C ALA A 117 15.78 4.34 4.76
N ASN A 118 16.32 5.37 5.42
CA ASN A 118 17.09 5.18 6.66
C ASN A 118 16.20 4.81 7.85
N LEU A 119 14.96 5.30 7.89
CA LEU A 119 13.97 4.87 8.89
C LEU A 119 13.61 3.39 8.72
N ALA A 120 13.41 2.92 7.48
CA ALA A 120 13.14 1.51 7.19
C ALA A 120 14.27 0.61 7.70
N VAL A 121 15.51 0.94 7.35
CA VAL A 121 16.71 0.21 7.81
C VAL A 121 16.82 0.25 9.33
N SER A 122 16.57 1.40 9.96
CA SER A 122 16.65 1.53 11.42
C SER A 122 15.58 0.71 12.14
N LEU A 123 14.35 0.62 11.60
CA LEU A 123 13.31 -0.25 12.15
C LEU A 123 13.68 -1.73 12.01
N ALA A 124 14.25 -2.13 10.88
CA ALA A 124 14.75 -3.51 10.70
C ALA A 124 15.88 -3.84 11.70
N LYS A 125 16.79 -2.90 11.96
CA LYS A 125 17.83 -3.07 13.00
C LYS A 125 17.28 -3.18 14.41
N LEU A 126 16.12 -2.59 14.68
CA LEU A 126 15.39 -2.78 15.94
C LEU A 126 14.66 -4.13 16.02
N GLY A 127 14.77 -4.99 15.00
CA GLY A 127 14.20 -6.34 14.95
C GLY A 127 12.79 -6.42 14.37
N TYR A 128 12.27 -5.35 13.76
CA TYR A 128 10.96 -5.36 13.12
C TYR A 128 11.03 -5.88 11.69
N LYS A 129 9.96 -6.55 11.23
CA LYS A 129 9.74 -6.91 9.83
C LYS A 129 9.25 -5.67 9.08
N VAL A 130 10.01 -5.20 8.09
CA VAL A 130 9.77 -3.90 7.43
C VAL A 130 9.64 -4.05 5.94
N GLY A 131 8.61 -3.39 5.37
CA GLY A 131 8.46 -3.15 3.94
C GLY A 131 8.62 -1.66 3.64
N LEU A 132 9.23 -1.35 2.50
CA LEU A 132 9.35 0.01 1.96
C LEU A 132 8.84 0.04 0.52
N LEU A 133 7.81 0.84 0.28
CA LEU A 133 7.29 1.12 -1.06
C LEU A 133 7.65 2.55 -1.46
N ASP A 134 8.44 2.69 -2.53
CA ASP A 134 8.69 3.97 -3.18
C ASP A 134 7.56 4.27 -4.17
N ALA A 135 6.73 5.22 -3.79
CA ALA A 135 5.59 5.69 -4.56
C ALA A 135 5.85 7.02 -5.29
N ASP A 136 7.09 7.52 -5.30
CA ASP A 136 7.46 8.73 -6.04
C ASP A 136 7.73 8.41 -7.51
N ILE A 137 6.67 8.47 -8.30
CA ILE A 137 6.69 8.09 -9.72
C ILE A 137 7.56 9.01 -10.56
N PHE A 138 7.68 10.26 -10.17
CA PHE A 138 8.38 11.29 -10.94
C PHE A 138 9.88 11.36 -10.62
N GLY A 139 10.30 10.76 -9.52
CA GLY A 139 11.69 10.73 -9.10
C GLY A 139 11.99 9.55 -8.17
N PRO A 140 11.82 8.29 -8.66
CA PRO A 140 12.05 7.12 -7.84
C PRO A 140 13.51 7.02 -7.45
N SER A 141 13.82 7.39 -6.21
CA SER A 141 15.21 7.50 -5.71
C SER A 141 15.63 6.34 -4.82
N VAL A 142 14.68 5.59 -4.29
CA VAL A 142 14.95 4.50 -3.34
C VAL A 142 15.78 3.37 -3.97
N PRO A 143 15.57 2.92 -5.23
CA PRO A 143 16.43 1.91 -5.85
C PRO A 143 17.90 2.31 -5.83
N LYS A 144 18.23 3.58 -6.11
CA LYS A 144 19.59 4.12 -6.04
C LYS A 144 20.15 4.06 -4.63
N MET A 145 19.37 4.48 -3.63
CA MET A 145 19.77 4.49 -2.22
C MET A 145 20.06 3.12 -1.64
N PHE A 146 19.60 2.06 -2.32
CA PHE A 146 19.84 0.65 -1.93
C PHE A 146 20.75 -0.10 -2.89
N GLN A 147 21.28 0.56 -3.93
CA GLN A 147 22.11 -0.06 -4.97
C GLN A 147 21.41 -1.28 -5.61
N VAL A 148 20.18 -1.08 -6.03
CA VAL A 148 19.31 -2.10 -6.65
C VAL A 148 18.60 -1.56 -7.91
N GLU A 149 19.16 -0.55 -8.58
CA GLU A 149 18.58 0.08 -9.77
C GLU A 149 18.37 -0.92 -10.91
N ASP A 150 19.29 -1.88 -11.02
CA ASP A 150 19.24 -2.92 -12.06
C ASP A 150 18.36 -4.13 -11.67
N ALA A 151 17.81 -4.12 -10.45
CA ALA A 151 16.95 -5.20 -10.02
C ALA A 151 15.64 -5.19 -10.84
N ARG A 152 15.16 -6.38 -11.15
CA ARG A 152 13.88 -6.59 -11.84
C ARG A 152 13.06 -7.56 -11.01
N PRO A 153 12.10 -7.06 -10.22
CA PRO A 153 11.19 -7.91 -9.47
C PRO A 153 10.48 -8.89 -10.39
N VAL A 154 10.44 -10.15 -10.00
CA VAL A 154 9.78 -11.21 -10.76
C VAL A 154 8.40 -11.48 -10.18
N ALA A 155 7.49 -12.01 -11.00
CA ALA A 155 6.24 -12.54 -10.53
C ALA A 155 6.38 -14.05 -10.30
N GLU A 156 5.95 -14.53 -9.13
CA GLU A 156 5.93 -15.95 -8.78
C GLU A 156 4.52 -16.39 -8.42
N ASN A 157 4.20 -17.65 -8.72
CA ASN A 157 2.90 -18.22 -8.33
C ASN A 157 2.93 -18.64 -6.86
N ILE A 158 2.33 -17.84 -6.00
CA ILE A 158 2.26 -18.07 -4.56
C ILE A 158 0.79 -18.30 -4.18
N GLY A 159 0.50 -19.51 -3.72
CA GLY A 159 -0.88 -19.86 -3.32
C GLY A 159 -1.92 -19.76 -4.44
N GLY A 160 -1.53 -20.00 -5.70
CA GLY A 160 -2.42 -19.91 -6.88
C GLY A 160 -2.61 -18.49 -7.43
N ARG A 161 -1.84 -17.52 -6.94
CA ARG A 161 -1.83 -16.13 -7.45
C ARG A 161 -0.42 -15.76 -7.91
N ASP A 162 -0.33 -15.07 -9.03
CA ASP A 162 0.92 -14.49 -9.49
C ASP A 162 1.17 -13.19 -8.71
N LEU A 163 2.17 -13.21 -7.84
CA LEU A 163 2.54 -12.09 -6.98
C LEU A 163 3.94 -11.59 -7.33
N ILE A 164 4.10 -10.27 -7.30
CA ILE A 164 5.40 -9.62 -7.45
C ILE A 164 6.22 -9.88 -6.18
N VAL A 165 7.41 -10.47 -6.34
CA VAL A 165 8.32 -10.71 -5.22
C VAL A 165 9.13 -9.44 -4.94
N PRO A 166 9.00 -8.82 -3.76
CA PRO A 166 9.81 -7.65 -3.38
C PRO A 166 11.30 -7.98 -3.34
N ILE A 167 12.13 -6.99 -3.66
CA ILE A 167 13.57 -7.09 -3.48
C ILE A 167 13.88 -7.06 -1.98
N GLU A 168 14.70 -7.98 -1.50
CA GLU A 168 15.18 -7.98 -0.11
C GLU A 168 16.58 -7.40 -0.01
N LYS A 169 16.72 -6.34 0.77
CA LYS A 169 18.01 -5.68 1.01
C LYS A 169 18.06 -5.08 2.42
N TYR A 170 19.16 -5.25 3.10
CA TYR A 170 19.40 -4.73 4.47
C TYR A 170 18.30 -5.08 5.48
N GLY A 171 17.69 -6.27 5.34
CA GLY A 171 16.64 -6.75 6.23
C GLY A 171 15.25 -6.14 5.99
N ILE A 172 15.03 -5.46 4.86
CA ILE A 172 13.74 -4.95 4.46
C ILE A 172 13.28 -5.52 3.11
N LYS A 173 11.96 -5.59 2.91
CA LYS A 173 11.34 -5.84 1.61
C LYS A 173 11.11 -4.50 0.90
N LEU A 174 11.52 -4.41 -0.36
CA LEU A 174 11.53 -3.17 -1.12
C LEU A 174 10.84 -3.34 -2.47
N LEU A 175 9.91 -2.45 -2.81
CA LEU A 175 9.45 -2.22 -4.17
C LEU A 175 9.48 -0.72 -4.49
N SER A 176 9.75 -0.41 -5.74
CA SER A 176 9.68 0.95 -6.30
C SER A 176 9.02 0.89 -7.67
N ILE A 177 8.26 1.92 -7.98
CA ILE A 177 7.78 2.11 -9.35
C ILE A 177 8.94 2.21 -10.35
N GLY A 178 10.11 2.68 -9.88
CA GLY A 178 11.34 2.78 -10.68
C GLY A 178 11.85 1.45 -11.23
N PHE A 179 11.48 0.30 -10.67
CA PHE A 179 11.84 -1.01 -11.21
C PHE A 179 11.11 -1.36 -12.51
N PHE A 180 10.02 -0.67 -12.80
CA PHE A 180 9.11 -0.94 -13.92
C PHE A 180 9.11 0.17 -14.97
N VAL A 181 9.94 1.19 -14.78
CA VAL A 181 10.09 2.33 -15.68
C VAL A 181 11.51 2.35 -16.24
N ASP A 182 11.64 2.57 -17.53
CA ASP A 182 12.95 2.79 -18.14
C ASP A 182 13.43 4.20 -17.78
N PRO A 183 14.59 4.36 -17.12
CA PRO A 183 15.12 5.66 -16.71
C PRO A 183 15.35 6.62 -17.89
N ASP A 184 15.66 6.08 -19.07
CA ASP A 184 15.97 6.86 -20.28
C ASP A 184 14.72 7.25 -21.08
N GLN A 185 13.57 6.69 -20.74
CA GLN A 185 12.31 7.03 -21.37
C GLN A 185 11.53 7.99 -20.48
N ALA A 186 11.29 9.21 -20.99
CA ALA A 186 10.35 10.15 -20.40
C ALA A 186 8.92 9.56 -20.49
N THR A 187 8.62 8.61 -19.62
CA THR A 187 7.29 7.96 -19.60
C THR A 187 6.28 8.96 -19.05
N LEU A 188 5.35 9.37 -19.91
CA LEU A 188 4.26 10.26 -19.53
C LEU A 188 3.23 9.47 -18.70
N TRP A 189 3.53 9.30 -17.42
CA TRP A 189 2.58 8.74 -16.46
C TRP A 189 1.43 9.73 -16.25
N ARG A 190 0.27 9.42 -16.80
CA ARG A 190 -0.95 10.15 -16.46
C ARG A 190 -1.45 9.65 -15.10
N GLY A 191 -2.03 10.54 -14.28
CA GLY A 191 -2.42 10.24 -12.90
C GLY A 191 -3.14 8.91 -12.69
N GLY A 192 -4.05 8.52 -13.58
CA GLY A 192 -4.75 7.22 -13.50
C GLY A 192 -3.84 6.00 -13.70
N MET A 193 -2.84 6.06 -14.57
CA MET A 193 -1.87 4.97 -14.77
C MET A 193 -0.98 4.81 -13.55
N ALA A 194 -0.49 5.91 -13.02
CA ALA A 194 0.29 5.97 -11.81
C ALA A 194 -0.43 5.38 -10.60
N SER A 195 -1.69 5.77 -10.41
CA SER A 195 -2.55 5.24 -9.34
C SER A 195 -2.82 3.75 -9.48
N ASN A 196 -2.99 3.24 -10.71
CA ASN A 196 -3.20 1.81 -10.95
C ASN A 196 -1.93 0.99 -10.69
N ALA A 197 -0.77 1.45 -11.16
CA ALA A 197 0.51 0.81 -10.88
C ALA A 197 0.78 0.73 -9.37
N LEU A 198 0.55 1.83 -8.64
CA LEU A 198 0.70 1.84 -7.19
C LEU A 198 -0.22 0.83 -6.50
N LYS A 199 -1.49 0.72 -6.92
CA LYS A 199 -2.42 -0.29 -6.39
C LYS A 199 -1.94 -1.71 -6.65
N GLN A 200 -1.33 -1.97 -7.80
CA GLN A 200 -0.74 -3.28 -8.11
C GLN A 200 0.48 -3.56 -7.22
N LEU A 201 1.40 -2.61 -7.05
CA LEU A 201 2.55 -2.78 -6.15
C LEU A 201 2.14 -3.00 -4.69
N ILE A 202 1.00 -2.47 -4.28
CA ILE A 202 0.45 -2.71 -2.94
C ILE A 202 -0.24 -4.08 -2.86
N GLY A 203 -1.14 -4.39 -3.79
CA GLY A 203 -2.07 -5.51 -3.67
C GLY A 203 -1.63 -6.80 -4.35
N ASP A 204 -0.78 -6.72 -5.37
CA ASP A 204 -0.31 -7.87 -6.17
C ASP A 204 1.17 -8.19 -5.87
N ALA A 205 1.70 -7.77 -4.70
CA ALA A 205 3.04 -8.12 -4.24
C ALA A 205 3.02 -9.00 -2.99
N ASP A 206 4.01 -9.89 -2.87
CA ASP A 206 4.20 -10.75 -1.69
C ASP A 206 4.94 -10.00 -0.57
N TRP A 207 4.23 -9.10 0.08
CA TRP A 207 4.78 -8.41 1.24
C TRP A 207 4.93 -9.32 2.47
N GLY A 208 4.11 -10.38 2.58
CA GLY A 208 4.07 -11.26 3.74
C GLY A 208 3.69 -10.53 5.02
N GLU A 209 4.06 -11.10 6.18
CA GLU A 209 3.85 -10.45 7.48
C GLU A 209 4.83 -9.32 7.71
N LEU A 210 4.34 -8.13 7.99
CA LEU A 210 5.14 -6.94 8.33
C LEU A 210 4.68 -6.29 9.63
N ASP A 211 5.63 -5.82 10.43
CA ASP A 211 5.34 -4.96 11.58
C ASP A 211 5.13 -3.50 11.13
N TYR A 212 5.92 -3.06 10.15
CA TYR A 212 5.84 -1.72 9.56
C TYR A 212 5.91 -1.78 8.04
N PHE A 213 5.00 -1.08 7.39
CA PHE A 213 5.02 -0.83 5.96
C PHE A 213 5.12 0.67 5.71
N LEU A 214 6.28 1.12 5.25
CA LEU A 214 6.55 2.51 4.94
C LEU A 214 6.24 2.79 3.47
N ILE A 215 5.55 3.89 3.20
CA ILE A 215 5.27 4.36 1.85
C ILE A 215 5.93 5.71 1.67
N ASP A 216 6.98 5.77 0.85
CA ASP A 216 7.64 7.02 0.45
C ASP A 216 6.78 7.72 -0.60
N LEU A 217 6.01 8.71 -0.19
CA LEU A 217 5.04 9.43 -1.02
C LEU A 217 5.75 10.49 -1.89
N PRO A 218 5.22 10.86 -3.05
CA PRO A 218 5.76 11.99 -3.82
C PRO A 218 5.68 13.29 -3.00
N PRO A 219 6.50 14.30 -3.35
CA PRO A 219 6.44 15.59 -2.66
C PRO A 219 5.13 16.34 -2.95
N GLY A 220 4.73 17.20 -2.02
CA GLY A 220 3.51 18.01 -2.13
C GLY A 220 2.24 17.25 -1.79
N THR A 221 1.15 17.56 -2.51
CA THR A 221 -0.19 16.99 -2.31
C THR A 221 -0.75 16.56 -3.66
N SER A 222 -0.33 15.40 -4.14
CA SER A 222 -0.72 14.84 -5.45
C SER A 222 -1.85 13.82 -5.33
N ASP A 223 -2.42 13.41 -6.47
CA ASP A 223 -3.42 12.34 -6.56
C ASP A 223 -2.93 11.01 -5.98
N ILE A 224 -1.62 10.79 -5.92
CA ILE A 224 -1.01 9.61 -5.31
C ILE A 224 -1.31 9.53 -3.81
N HIS A 225 -1.28 10.66 -3.10
CA HIS A 225 -1.65 10.71 -1.67
C HIS A 225 -3.10 10.25 -1.48
N LEU A 226 -4.01 10.75 -2.31
CA LEU A 226 -5.42 10.33 -2.28
C LEU A 226 -5.56 8.85 -2.63
N THR A 227 -4.83 8.37 -3.63
CA THR A 227 -4.83 6.94 -4.00
C THR A 227 -4.40 6.06 -2.83
N VAL A 228 -3.34 6.42 -2.10
CA VAL A 228 -2.86 5.64 -0.95
C VAL A 228 -3.91 5.60 0.16
N VAL A 229 -4.48 6.73 0.58
CA VAL A 229 -5.48 6.77 1.67
C VAL A 229 -6.82 6.13 1.28
N GLN A 230 -7.13 6.03 -0.02
CA GLN A 230 -8.28 5.32 -0.57
C GLN A 230 -8.02 3.82 -0.77
N THR A 231 -6.77 3.39 -0.68
CA THR A 231 -6.36 2.01 -0.92
C THR A 231 -6.00 1.30 0.38
N LEU A 232 -5.42 2.03 1.33
CA LEU A 232 -4.92 1.52 2.60
C LEU A 232 -5.41 2.35 3.78
N ALA A 233 -5.71 1.69 4.88
CA ALA A 233 -5.94 2.33 6.17
C ALA A 233 -4.57 2.68 6.80
N LEU A 234 -4.10 3.90 6.60
CA LEU A 234 -2.83 4.34 7.18
C LEU A 234 -2.91 4.42 8.71
N THR A 235 -1.98 3.79 9.41
CA THR A 235 -1.81 3.98 10.86
C THR A 235 -1.53 5.43 11.18
N GLY A 236 -0.77 6.11 10.30
CA GLY A 236 -0.54 7.55 10.37
C GLY A 236 0.46 8.01 9.32
N ALA A 237 0.75 9.32 9.32
CA ALA A 237 1.72 9.94 8.43
C ALA A 237 2.85 10.62 9.21
N ILE A 238 4.06 10.55 8.66
CA ILE A 238 5.23 11.30 9.09
C ILE A 238 5.47 12.40 8.06
N VAL A 239 5.68 13.64 8.52
CA VAL A 239 5.96 14.77 7.62
C VAL A 239 7.41 15.20 7.79
N VAL A 240 8.16 15.18 6.69
CA VAL A 240 9.57 15.58 6.63
C VAL A 240 9.67 17.01 6.12
N SER A 241 10.43 17.86 6.81
CA SER A 241 10.72 19.23 6.38
C SER A 241 12.14 19.65 6.78
N THR A 242 12.61 20.74 6.20
CA THR A 242 13.80 21.46 6.67
C THR A 242 13.39 22.63 7.55
N PRO A 243 14.33 23.26 8.32
CA PRO A 243 14.01 24.43 9.18
C PRO A 243 13.57 25.68 8.43
N GLN A 244 13.72 25.72 7.09
CA GLN A 244 13.39 26.91 6.27
C GLN A 244 11.91 27.26 6.30
N ALA A 245 11.59 28.54 6.45
CA ALA A 245 10.21 29.03 6.51
C ALA A 245 9.36 28.61 5.29
N VAL A 246 9.95 28.61 4.09
CA VAL A 246 9.26 28.18 2.86
C VAL A 246 8.89 26.70 2.93
N ALA A 247 9.81 25.83 3.37
CA ALA A 247 9.57 24.40 3.50
C ALA A 247 8.50 24.11 4.57
N LEU A 248 8.53 24.87 5.67
CA LEU A 248 7.55 24.75 6.76
C LEU A 248 6.15 25.18 6.35
N ALA A 249 6.03 26.22 5.50
CA ALA A 249 4.73 26.63 4.96
C ALA A 249 4.07 25.50 4.15
N ASP A 250 4.87 24.79 3.35
CA ASP A 250 4.38 23.67 2.56
C ASP A 250 4.16 22.41 3.42
N ALA A 251 5.02 22.14 4.41
CA ALA A 251 4.79 21.07 5.39
C ALA A 251 3.46 21.23 6.13
N ARG A 252 3.09 22.46 6.50
CA ARG A 252 1.79 22.78 7.09
C ARG A 252 0.62 22.39 6.18
N LYS A 253 0.73 22.63 4.87
CA LYS A 253 -0.30 22.20 3.90
C LYS A 253 -0.41 20.66 3.86
N GLY A 254 0.74 19.96 3.88
CA GLY A 254 0.76 18.50 3.95
C GLY A 254 0.08 17.96 5.21
N ILE A 255 0.37 18.55 6.39
CA ILE A 255 -0.31 18.18 7.64
C ILE A 255 -1.82 18.37 7.50
N ASN A 256 -2.26 19.54 7.04
CA ASN A 256 -3.68 19.86 6.89
C ASN A 256 -4.39 18.91 5.90
N MET A 257 -3.71 18.44 4.85
CA MET A 257 -4.26 17.46 3.92
C MET A 257 -4.60 16.14 4.64
N PHE A 258 -3.69 15.62 5.45
CA PHE A 258 -3.93 14.36 6.18
C PHE A 258 -4.96 14.51 7.30
N THR A 259 -4.96 15.65 8.00
CA THR A 259 -5.86 15.92 9.13
C THR A 259 -7.23 16.45 8.72
N ASN A 260 -7.47 16.69 7.43
CA ASN A 260 -8.77 17.08 6.93
C ASN A 260 -9.83 16.03 7.27
N ASP A 261 -11.04 16.46 7.65
CA ASP A 261 -12.14 15.58 8.06
C ASP A 261 -12.48 14.46 7.08
N LYS A 262 -12.24 14.70 5.76
CA LYS A 262 -12.48 13.70 4.71
C LYS A 262 -11.38 12.67 4.60
N VAL A 263 -10.16 12.98 5.01
CA VAL A 263 -8.99 12.08 4.96
C VAL A 263 -8.73 11.44 6.33
N ASN A 264 -8.74 12.24 7.38
CA ASN A 264 -8.67 11.85 8.79
C ASN A 264 -7.55 10.82 9.10
N VAL A 265 -6.35 11.07 8.58
CA VAL A 265 -5.15 10.29 8.86
C VAL A 265 -4.35 11.00 9.96
N PRO A 266 -4.05 10.32 11.09
CA PRO A 266 -3.27 10.91 12.17
C PRO A 266 -1.85 11.29 11.72
N ILE A 267 -1.33 12.41 12.22
CA ILE A 267 0.08 12.76 12.06
C ILE A 267 0.87 12.16 13.25
N LEU A 268 1.73 11.17 12.95
CA LEU A 268 2.63 10.58 13.94
C LEU A 268 3.68 11.58 14.42
N GLY A 269 4.06 12.50 13.55
CA GLY A 269 4.91 13.62 13.90
C GLY A 269 5.68 14.21 12.72
N LEU A 270 6.50 15.24 13.05
CA LEU A 270 7.41 15.90 12.11
C LEU A 270 8.84 15.39 12.31
N VAL A 271 9.57 15.32 11.19
CA VAL A 271 11.02 15.14 11.18
C VAL A 271 11.65 16.41 10.63
N GLU A 272 12.51 17.06 11.42
CA GLU A 272 13.33 18.17 10.96
C GLU A 272 14.64 17.62 10.35
N ASN A 273 14.67 17.49 9.05
CA ASN A 273 15.88 17.10 8.32
C ASN A 273 16.72 18.32 8.00
N MET A 274 18.02 18.12 7.80
CA MET A 274 18.99 19.20 7.56
C MET A 274 18.96 20.25 8.69
N ALA A 275 18.79 19.79 9.93
CA ALA A 275 18.58 20.66 11.09
C ALA A 275 19.78 21.54 11.43
N TRP A 276 20.99 21.01 11.24
CA TRP A 276 22.28 21.73 11.36
C TRP A 276 23.34 21.00 10.55
N PHE A 277 24.41 21.70 10.26
CA PHE A 277 25.66 21.14 9.71
C PHE A 277 26.73 21.07 10.80
N THR A 278 27.44 19.95 10.86
CA THR A 278 28.60 19.76 11.72
C THR A 278 29.79 19.38 10.83
N PRO A 279 30.83 20.24 10.70
CA PRO A 279 32.07 19.90 9.99
C PRO A 279 32.78 18.74 10.70
N ALA A 280 33.48 17.90 9.92
CA ALA A 280 34.26 16.81 10.48
C ALA A 280 35.41 17.30 11.39
N GLU A 281 35.99 18.44 11.05
CA GLU A 281 37.11 19.09 11.77
C GLU A 281 36.66 19.73 13.09
N LEU A 282 35.36 20.02 13.25
CA LEU A 282 34.77 20.69 14.39
C LEU A 282 33.50 19.94 14.87
N PRO A 283 33.62 18.73 15.41
CA PRO A 283 32.49 17.84 15.68
C PRO A 283 31.52 18.36 16.75
N GLU A 284 31.96 19.30 17.60
CA GLU A 284 31.13 19.92 18.62
C GLU A 284 30.34 21.13 18.11
N ASN A 285 30.66 21.64 16.91
CA ASN A 285 30.04 22.85 16.38
C ASN A 285 28.81 22.53 15.53
N LYS A 286 27.75 23.33 15.73
CA LYS A 286 26.51 23.24 14.94
C LYS A 286 26.26 24.53 14.20
N TYR A 287 26.18 24.44 12.88
CA TYR A 287 25.88 25.55 12.00
C TYR A 287 24.47 25.42 11.42
N TYR A 288 23.59 26.34 11.72
CA TYR A 288 22.18 26.31 11.35
C TYR A 288 21.96 26.96 9.98
N ILE A 289 22.45 26.32 8.91
CA ILE A 289 22.44 26.85 7.54
C ILE A 289 21.03 27.17 7.03
N PHE A 290 20.05 26.31 7.38
CA PHE A 290 18.67 26.47 6.96
C PHE A 290 17.74 27.05 8.03
N GLY A 291 18.31 27.62 9.10
CA GLY A 291 17.58 28.10 10.26
C GLY A 291 17.58 27.13 11.43
N LYS A 292 17.13 27.58 12.59
CA LYS A 292 17.18 26.82 13.83
C LYS A 292 15.78 26.46 14.31
N GLU A 293 15.55 25.17 14.60
CA GLU A 293 14.33 24.65 15.24
C GLU A 293 13.00 25.04 14.55
N GLY A 294 13.02 25.16 13.23
CA GLY A 294 11.83 25.61 12.47
C GLY A 294 10.70 24.59 12.54
N ALA A 295 11.00 23.30 12.30
CA ALA A 295 9.99 22.26 12.38
C ALA A 295 9.55 21.98 13.83
N LYS A 296 10.40 22.19 14.82
CA LYS A 296 10.02 22.13 16.23
C LYS A 296 8.93 23.15 16.56
N ARG A 297 9.13 24.41 16.18
CA ARG A 297 8.10 25.47 16.37
C ARG A 297 6.82 25.18 15.58
N LEU A 298 6.94 24.59 14.38
CA LEU A 298 5.76 24.17 13.62
C LEU A 298 5.02 23.03 14.31
N ALA A 299 5.74 22.03 14.85
CA ALA A 299 5.19 20.92 15.59
C ALA A 299 4.39 21.40 16.81
N GLU A 300 4.96 22.29 17.60
CA GLU A 300 4.30 22.93 18.74
C GLU A 300 3.02 23.68 18.29
N LYS A 301 3.11 24.49 17.24
CA LYS A 301 1.97 25.25 16.69
C LYS A 301 0.84 24.38 16.17
N MET A 302 1.17 23.23 15.58
CA MET A 302 0.19 22.30 15.00
C MET A 302 -0.24 21.23 16.00
N ASN A 303 0.30 21.25 17.24
CA ASN A 303 0.05 20.25 18.28
C ASN A 303 0.34 18.82 17.80
N VAL A 304 1.46 18.63 17.10
CA VAL A 304 1.95 17.33 16.62
C VAL A 304 3.35 17.06 17.20
N PRO A 305 3.75 15.79 17.41
CA PRO A 305 5.07 15.48 17.94
C PRO A 305 6.21 15.90 16.99
N LEU A 306 7.35 16.32 17.53
CA LEU A 306 8.63 16.32 16.82
C LEU A 306 9.29 14.96 17.05
N LEU A 307 9.44 14.15 16.00
CA LEU A 307 10.02 12.79 16.09
C LEU A 307 11.53 12.81 16.20
N GLY A 308 12.17 13.77 15.55
CA GLY A 308 13.62 13.87 15.54
C GLY A 308 14.15 15.00 14.67
N GLN A 309 15.44 15.28 14.87
CA GLN A 309 16.21 16.24 14.09
C GLN A 309 17.42 15.52 13.49
N ILE A 310 17.57 15.56 12.16
CA ILE A 310 18.65 14.90 11.45
C ILE A 310 19.63 15.95 10.95
N PRO A 311 20.92 15.84 11.29
CA PRO A 311 21.93 16.79 10.84
C PRO A 311 22.27 16.62 9.35
N ILE A 312 22.83 17.65 8.73
CA ILE A 312 23.55 17.52 7.47
C ILE A 312 24.98 17.06 7.79
N VAL A 313 25.38 15.95 7.17
CA VAL A 313 26.78 15.53 7.13
C VAL A 313 27.08 15.01 5.72
N GLN A 314 28.33 15.17 5.29
CA GLN A 314 28.75 14.75 3.95
C GLN A 314 28.48 13.26 3.69
N SER A 315 28.66 12.43 4.70
CA SER A 315 28.43 10.98 4.61
C SER A 315 27.00 10.59 4.26
N ILE A 316 25.97 11.41 4.51
CA ILE A 316 24.59 11.11 4.08
C ILE A 316 24.49 11.13 2.55
N CYS A 317 25.10 12.14 1.91
CA CYS A 317 25.12 12.25 0.45
C CYS A 317 25.92 11.10 -0.17
N GLU A 318 27.16 10.91 0.28
CA GLU A 318 28.04 9.85 -0.21
C GLU A 318 27.45 8.44 -0.02
N SER A 319 26.78 8.21 1.08
CA SER A 319 26.12 6.92 1.37
C SER A 319 24.92 6.68 0.47
N GLY A 320 24.13 7.74 0.22
CA GLY A 320 23.01 7.66 -0.72
C GLY A 320 23.48 7.34 -2.13
N ASP A 321 24.56 7.97 -2.59
CA ASP A 321 25.15 7.72 -3.91
C ASP A 321 25.81 6.33 -4.02
N LYS A 322 26.37 5.82 -2.92
CA LYS A 322 26.96 4.46 -2.83
C LYS A 322 25.93 3.36 -2.58
N GLY A 323 24.65 3.71 -2.40
CA GLY A 323 23.59 2.75 -2.09
C GLY A 323 23.73 2.03 -0.75
N THR A 324 24.37 2.68 0.22
CA THR A 324 24.57 2.17 1.59
C THR A 324 23.97 3.13 2.60
N PRO A 325 22.70 2.98 2.99
CA PRO A 325 22.04 3.88 3.94
C PRO A 325 22.87 4.11 5.22
N VAL A 326 23.00 5.38 5.66
CA VAL A 326 23.81 5.74 6.83
C VAL A 326 23.33 5.09 8.14
N ALA A 327 22.09 4.66 8.19
CA ALA A 327 21.51 3.92 9.31
C ALA A 327 22.17 2.54 9.52
N LEU A 328 22.91 2.02 8.55
CA LEU A 328 23.66 0.77 8.69
C LEU A 328 24.81 0.88 9.72
N ASP A 329 25.40 2.08 9.88
CA ASP A 329 26.47 2.31 10.86
C ASP A 329 25.97 3.16 12.04
N GLU A 330 25.68 2.49 13.15
CA GLU A 330 25.20 3.12 14.42
C GLU A 330 26.31 3.88 15.17
N ASN A 331 27.59 3.71 14.80
CA ASN A 331 28.68 4.44 15.44
C ASN A 331 28.77 5.89 14.95
N THR A 332 28.11 6.21 13.83
CA THR A 332 28.05 7.57 13.31
C THR A 332 27.00 8.44 14.02
N VAL A 333 27.16 9.75 13.97
CA VAL A 333 26.17 10.70 14.51
C VAL A 333 24.82 10.54 13.80
N THR A 334 24.86 10.35 12.48
CA THR A 334 23.67 10.19 11.65
C THR A 334 22.99 8.85 11.84
N GLY A 335 23.74 7.75 11.91
CA GLY A 335 23.18 6.43 12.20
C GLY A 335 22.46 6.40 13.56
N ARG A 336 23.05 6.99 14.58
CA ARG A 336 22.39 7.17 15.88
C ARG A 336 21.14 8.03 15.81
N ALA A 337 21.16 9.12 15.03
CA ALA A 337 20.01 9.99 14.85
C ALA A 337 18.83 9.24 14.20
N PHE A 338 19.09 8.41 13.19
CA PHE A 338 18.06 7.59 12.56
C PHE A 338 17.55 6.48 13.46
N LEU A 339 18.40 5.85 14.25
CA LEU A 339 17.97 4.85 15.23
C LEU A 339 17.07 5.48 16.33
N GLN A 340 17.41 6.68 16.80
CA GLN A 340 16.57 7.44 17.73
C GLN A 340 15.24 7.86 17.09
N LEU A 341 15.26 8.25 15.81
CA LEU A 341 14.05 8.53 15.04
C LEU A 341 13.15 7.30 14.96
N ALA A 342 13.70 6.13 14.62
CA ALA A 342 12.96 4.88 14.56
C ALA A 342 12.31 4.54 15.91
N ALA A 343 13.06 4.64 17.01
CA ALA A 343 12.53 4.44 18.36
C ALA A 343 11.41 5.46 18.71
N ALA A 344 11.52 6.70 18.25
CA ALA A 344 10.48 7.70 18.43
C ALA A 344 9.21 7.37 17.63
N VAL A 345 9.38 6.90 16.39
CA VAL A 345 8.27 6.44 15.54
C VAL A 345 7.54 5.27 16.20
N VAL A 346 8.27 4.26 16.68
CA VAL A 346 7.67 3.11 17.38
C VAL A 346 6.81 3.59 18.55
N ARG A 347 7.36 4.42 19.42
CA ARG A 347 6.60 4.96 20.58
C ARG A 347 5.34 5.73 20.17
N GLN A 348 5.40 6.49 19.08
CA GLN A 348 4.22 7.24 18.61
C GLN A 348 3.17 6.34 17.95
N VAL A 349 3.59 5.30 17.26
CA VAL A 349 2.68 4.28 16.70
C VAL A 349 1.99 3.52 17.84
N ASP A 350 2.73 3.07 18.84
CA ASP A 350 2.17 2.37 20.00
C ASP A 350 1.16 3.27 20.73
N ARG A 351 1.54 4.51 21.01
CA ARG A 351 0.66 5.49 21.62
C ARG A 351 -0.61 5.71 20.81
N ARG A 352 -0.47 5.95 19.49
CA ARG A 352 -1.60 6.13 18.58
C ARG A 352 -2.53 4.91 18.60
N ASN A 353 -1.99 3.68 18.58
CA ASN A 353 -2.77 2.46 18.58
C ASN A 353 -3.50 2.21 19.91
N MET A 354 -2.97 2.71 21.03
CA MET A 354 -3.63 2.66 22.34
C MET A 354 -4.73 3.73 22.49
N GLU A 355 -4.49 4.94 21.96
CA GLU A 355 -5.35 6.10 22.22
C GLU A 355 -6.43 6.31 21.15
N MET A 356 -6.27 5.75 19.94
CA MET A 356 -7.15 6.04 18.81
C MET A 356 -7.70 4.75 18.17
N ALA A 357 -8.93 4.82 17.69
CA ALA A 357 -9.51 3.74 16.89
C ALA A 357 -8.71 3.49 15.60
N PRO A 358 -8.76 2.27 15.03
CA PRO A 358 -8.15 1.99 13.73
C PRO A 358 -8.61 2.98 12.65
N THR A 359 -7.67 3.47 11.85
CA THR A 359 -7.98 4.34 10.71
C THR A 359 -8.82 3.57 9.69
N ARG A 360 -9.74 4.24 9.06
CA ARG A 360 -10.56 3.69 7.97
C ARG A 360 -10.02 4.15 6.62
N ILE A 361 -10.27 3.36 5.60
CA ILE A 361 -10.02 3.76 4.21
C ILE A 361 -10.96 4.92 3.87
N VAL A 362 -10.44 5.90 3.14
CA VAL A 362 -11.19 7.07 2.70
C VAL A 362 -12.14 6.67 1.57
N GLU A 363 -13.43 6.74 1.82
CA GLU A 363 -14.45 6.55 0.79
C GLU A 363 -14.73 7.87 0.07
N VAL A 364 -14.56 7.89 -1.25
CA VAL A 364 -14.96 9.03 -2.07
C VAL A 364 -16.40 8.80 -2.54
N HIS A 365 -17.34 9.45 -1.91
CA HIS A 365 -18.68 9.56 -2.49
C HIS A 365 -18.59 10.47 -3.73
N LYS A 366 -18.86 9.87 -4.91
CA LYS A 366 -19.00 10.60 -6.18
C LYS A 366 -20.29 11.41 -6.18
#